data_64e3b1f78ab061135af3239105cdfec8
#
_entry.id   64e3b1f78ab061135af3239105cdfec8
#
_cell.length_a   1.000
_cell.length_b   1.000
_cell.length_c   1.000
_cell.angle_alpha   90.00
_cell.angle_beta   90.00
_cell.angle_gamma   90.00
#
_symmetry.space_group_name_H-M   'P 1'
#
loop_
_entity.id
_entity.type
_entity.pdbx_description
1 polymer ?
#
loop_
_entity_poly.entity_id
_entity_poly.type
_entity_poly.pdbx_seq_one_letter_code
_entity_poly.pdbx_strand_id
1 'polypeptide(L)'
;METKKTGVQAEAHTKEQTSGGHAHSHTHVLEDGTVVTHTHTHSHEHTKAVLNRLSRAIGHLESIKKMVENGRDCSEVLIQLSAVKAAINNTGKVILQDHIQHCLVDAIESGDMKEIEELNKAIDR
;
A
#
# COMPACT_ATOMS: atom_id res chain seq x y z
N MET A 1 -13.09 -13.21 51.69
CA MET A 1 -12.95 -12.11 50.72
C MET A 1 -12.00 -12.58 49.63
N GLU A 2 -12.58 -12.95 48.50
CA GLU A 2 -11.85 -13.49 47.34
C GLU A 2 -11.37 -12.35 46.45
N THR A 3 -10.07 -12.28 46.22
CA THR A 3 -9.47 -11.40 45.20
C THR A 3 -9.29 -12.16 43.90
N LYS A 4 -10.09 -11.83 42.91
CA LYS A 4 -9.97 -12.32 41.55
C LYS A 4 -8.72 -11.71 40.88
N LYS A 5 -7.77 -12.58 40.54
CA LYS A 5 -6.64 -12.27 39.67
C LYS A 5 -7.12 -12.37 38.22
N THR A 6 -7.18 -11.26 37.51
CA THR A 6 -7.35 -11.22 36.05
C THR A 6 -5.98 -11.43 35.41
N GLY A 7 -5.81 -12.57 34.78
CA GLY A 7 -4.62 -12.87 33.98
C GLY A 7 -4.72 -12.20 32.62
N VAL A 8 -3.82 -11.30 32.34
CA VAL A 8 -3.58 -10.76 30.99
C VAL A 8 -2.71 -11.78 30.27
N GLN A 9 -3.26 -12.44 29.28
CA GLN A 9 -2.48 -13.29 28.37
C GLN A 9 -1.81 -12.38 27.34
N ALA A 10 -0.49 -12.31 27.42
CA ALA A 10 0.35 -11.71 26.38
C ALA A 10 0.44 -12.70 25.22
N GLU A 11 -0.15 -12.37 24.07
CA GLU A 11 0.05 -13.11 22.84
C GLU A 11 1.44 -12.80 22.29
N ALA A 12 2.29 -13.81 22.31
CA ALA A 12 3.63 -13.76 21.72
C ALA A 12 3.51 -13.81 20.20
N HIS A 13 3.80 -12.71 19.52
CA HIS A 13 4.01 -12.69 18.08
C HIS A 13 5.33 -13.37 17.73
N THR A 14 5.25 -14.63 17.34
CA THR A 14 6.39 -15.32 16.73
C THR A 14 6.57 -14.76 15.31
N LYS A 15 7.63 -13.98 15.09
CA LYS A 15 8.08 -13.60 13.77
C LYS A 15 8.75 -14.80 13.12
N GLU A 16 8.01 -15.52 12.31
CA GLU A 16 8.58 -16.48 11.38
C GLU A 16 9.02 -15.73 10.13
N GLN A 17 10.34 -15.57 9.96
CA GLN A 17 10.93 -15.01 8.74
C GLN A 17 10.98 -16.12 7.69
N THR A 18 9.93 -16.22 6.89
CA THR A 18 10.00 -16.96 5.64
C THR A 18 10.21 -15.97 4.49
N SER A 19 11.18 -16.23 3.65
CA SER A 19 11.45 -15.51 2.40
C SER A 19 10.32 -15.79 1.38
N GLY A 20 9.24 -15.09 1.50
CA GLY A 20 8.06 -15.20 0.65
C GLY A 20 7.06 -14.13 1.09
N GLY A 21 6.33 -13.52 0.20
CA GLY A 21 5.47 -12.36 0.40
C GLY A 21 4.69 -12.27 1.72
N HIS A 22 4.40 -11.06 2.16
CA HIS A 22 3.51 -10.85 3.29
C HIS A 22 2.07 -11.19 2.89
N ALA A 23 1.48 -12.16 3.58
CA ALA A 23 0.07 -12.48 3.45
C ALA A 23 -0.76 -11.59 4.40
N HIS A 24 -1.73 -10.88 3.85
CA HIS A 24 -2.71 -10.12 4.62
C HIS A 24 -4.09 -10.77 4.45
N SER A 25 -4.77 -11.03 5.56
CA SER A 25 -6.15 -11.50 5.56
C SER A 25 -7.11 -10.33 5.78
N HIS A 26 -8.08 -10.21 4.90
CA HIS A 26 -9.21 -9.30 5.05
C HIS A 26 -10.50 -10.09 5.17
N THR A 27 -11.34 -9.69 6.10
CA THR A 27 -12.65 -10.29 6.31
C THR A 27 -13.73 -9.33 5.85
N HIS A 28 -14.57 -9.78 4.94
CA HIS A 28 -15.74 -9.05 4.47
C HIS A 28 -17.02 -9.76 4.96
N VAL A 29 -17.99 -8.96 5.38
CA VAL A 29 -19.33 -9.43 5.66
C VAL A 29 -20.20 -9.03 4.47
N LEU A 30 -20.72 -10.01 3.76
CA LEU A 30 -21.66 -9.79 2.66
C LEU A 30 -23.02 -9.34 3.20
N GLU A 31 -23.85 -8.76 2.34
CA GLU A 31 -25.20 -8.27 2.72
C GLU A 31 -26.12 -9.38 3.27
N ASP A 32 -25.86 -10.63 2.91
CA ASP A 32 -26.55 -11.82 3.42
C ASP A 32 -26.03 -12.33 4.77
N GLY A 33 -25.04 -11.64 5.37
CA GLY A 33 -24.38 -12.00 6.62
C GLY A 33 -23.28 -13.06 6.48
N THR A 34 -22.95 -13.48 5.27
CA THR A 34 -21.85 -14.44 5.02
C THR A 34 -20.50 -13.76 5.25
N VAL A 35 -19.65 -14.38 6.06
CA VAL A 35 -18.29 -13.90 6.34
C VAL A 35 -17.33 -14.57 5.36
N VAL A 36 -16.69 -13.77 4.52
CA VAL A 36 -15.68 -14.24 3.56
C VAL A 36 -14.32 -13.66 3.93
N THR A 37 -13.35 -14.54 4.15
CA THR A 37 -11.98 -14.16 4.45
C THR A 37 -11.09 -14.42 3.24
N HIS A 38 -10.44 -13.36 2.74
CA HIS A 38 -9.47 -13.45 1.66
C HIS A 38 -8.06 -13.25 2.20
N THR A 39 -7.13 -14.03 1.71
CA THR A 39 -5.71 -13.87 2.00
C THR A 39 -5.00 -13.45 0.74
N HIS A 40 -4.42 -12.25 0.75
CA HIS A 40 -3.60 -11.76 -0.35
C HIS A 40 -2.12 -11.86 0.02
N THR A 41 -1.33 -12.40 -0.90
CA THR A 41 0.12 -12.50 -0.75
C THR A 41 0.76 -11.47 -1.67
N HIS A 42 1.41 -10.46 -1.10
CA HIS A 42 2.18 -9.49 -1.87
C HIS A 42 3.63 -9.96 -2.02
N SER A 43 4.16 -9.92 -3.23
CA SER A 43 5.54 -10.24 -3.49
C SER A 43 6.47 -9.20 -2.86
N HIS A 44 7.43 -9.63 -2.05
CA HIS A 44 8.45 -8.76 -1.45
C HIS A 44 9.28 -8.00 -2.47
N GLU A 45 9.47 -8.55 -3.65
CA GLU A 45 10.27 -7.97 -4.71
C GLU A 45 9.66 -6.67 -5.23
N HIS A 46 8.36 -6.67 -5.51
CA HIS A 46 7.64 -5.47 -5.92
C HIS A 46 7.51 -4.44 -4.81
N THR A 47 7.29 -4.87 -3.57
CA THR A 47 7.25 -3.98 -2.40
C THR A 47 8.55 -3.20 -2.23
N LYS A 48 9.70 -3.87 -2.33
CA LYS A 48 11.01 -3.23 -2.24
C LYS A 48 11.21 -2.19 -3.35
N ALA A 49 10.86 -2.54 -4.59
CA ALA A 49 10.96 -1.61 -5.72
C ALA A 49 10.08 -0.37 -5.53
N VAL A 50 8.86 -0.53 -5.04
CA VAL A 50 7.94 0.58 -4.73
C VAL A 50 8.50 1.46 -3.61
N LEU A 51 8.98 0.88 -2.52
CA LEU A 51 9.58 1.63 -1.41
C LEU A 51 10.81 2.42 -1.85
N ASN A 52 11.66 1.86 -2.71
CA ASN A 52 12.83 2.56 -3.26
C ASN A 52 12.42 3.74 -4.16
N ARG A 53 11.35 3.60 -4.94
CA ARG A 53 10.80 4.68 -5.76
C ARG A 53 10.24 5.80 -4.90
N LEU A 54 9.50 5.47 -3.85
CA LEU A 54 8.96 6.44 -2.90
C LEU A 54 10.08 7.17 -2.14
N SER A 55 11.11 6.46 -1.68
CA SER A 55 12.26 7.06 -1.00
C SER A 55 12.99 8.07 -1.90
N ARG A 56 13.16 7.76 -3.19
CA ARG A 56 13.74 8.70 -4.16
C ARG A 56 12.85 9.93 -4.37
N ALA A 57 11.54 9.75 -4.46
CA ALA A 57 10.59 10.86 -4.59
C ALA A 57 10.60 11.76 -3.34
N ILE A 58 10.69 11.19 -2.15
CA ILE A 58 10.80 11.92 -0.88
C ILE A 58 12.08 12.76 -0.88
N GLY A 59 13.24 12.18 -1.23
CA GLY A 59 14.51 12.91 -1.33
C GLY A 59 14.46 14.03 -2.37
N HIS A 60 13.81 13.80 -3.49
CA HIS A 60 13.61 14.82 -4.53
C HIS A 60 12.72 15.97 -4.05
N LEU A 61 11.63 15.68 -3.34
CA LEU A 61 10.76 16.69 -2.71
C LEU A 61 11.52 17.52 -1.66
N GLU A 62 12.37 16.90 -0.85
CA GLU A 62 13.22 17.59 0.10
C GLU A 62 14.19 18.58 -0.60
N SER A 63 14.75 18.18 -1.75
CA SER A 63 15.58 19.07 -2.56
C SER A 63 14.78 20.24 -3.11
N ILE A 64 13.55 20.02 -3.59
CA ILE A 64 12.67 21.08 -4.09
C ILE A 64 12.31 22.06 -2.97
N LYS A 65 12.01 21.55 -1.78
CA LYS A 65 11.75 22.38 -0.61
C LYS A 65 12.92 23.33 -0.33
N LYS A 66 14.16 22.84 -0.38
CA LYS A 66 15.36 23.68 -0.22
C LYS A 66 15.51 24.70 -1.35
N MET A 67 15.16 24.34 -2.58
CA MET A 67 15.15 25.30 -3.69
C MET A 67 14.22 26.48 -3.42
N VAL A 68 13.02 26.21 -2.91
CA VAL A 68 12.05 27.24 -2.53
C VAL A 68 12.57 28.10 -1.38
N GLU A 69 13.11 27.47 -0.32
CA GLU A 69 13.69 28.14 0.85
C GLU A 69 14.84 29.07 0.46
N ASN A 70 15.64 28.68 -0.54
CA ASN A 70 16.80 29.45 -1.05
C ASN A 70 16.45 30.47 -2.14
N GLY A 71 15.16 30.63 -2.46
CA GLY A 71 14.70 31.59 -3.46
C GLY A 71 15.15 31.27 -4.89
N ARG A 72 15.26 29.98 -5.24
CA ARG A 72 15.57 29.55 -6.60
C ARG A 72 14.49 30.00 -7.58
N ASP A 73 14.86 30.14 -8.83
CA ASP A 73 13.96 30.56 -9.89
C ASP A 73 12.73 29.65 -9.99
N CYS A 74 11.54 30.27 -10.13
CA CYS A 74 10.27 29.55 -10.16
C CYS A 74 10.19 28.52 -11.30
N SER A 75 10.77 28.82 -12.46
CA SER A 75 10.77 27.89 -13.58
C SER A 75 11.60 26.64 -13.29
N GLU A 76 12.73 26.75 -12.61
CA GLU A 76 13.52 25.60 -12.16
C GLU A 76 12.73 24.75 -11.15
N VAL A 77 12.09 25.39 -10.18
CA VAL A 77 11.25 24.69 -9.18
C VAL A 77 10.11 23.93 -9.85
N LEU A 78 9.42 24.56 -10.80
CA LEU A 78 8.30 23.93 -11.52
C LEU A 78 8.75 22.74 -12.38
N ILE A 79 9.91 22.82 -13.01
CA ILE A 79 10.49 21.69 -13.76
C ILE A 79 10.75 20.51 -12.82
N GLN A 80 11.33 20.74 -11.65
CA GLN A 80 11.60 19.71 -10.67
C GLN A 80 10.31 19.10 -10.08
N LEU A 81 9.30 19.93 -9.81
CA LEU A 81 7.99 19.46 -9.39
C LEU A 81 7.31 18.55 -10.44
N SER A 82 7.41 18.93 -11.71
CA SER A 82 6.90 18.10 -12.81
C SER A 82 7.59 16.74 -12.87
N ALA A 83 8.90 16.69 -12.63
CA ALA A 83 9.64 15.44 -12.56
C ALA A 83 9.19 14.55 -11.40
N VAL A 84 9.01 15.10 -10.20
CA VAL A 84 8.50 14.36 -9.04
C VAL A 84 7.08 13.88 -9.27
N LYS A 85 6.22 14.72 -9.82
CA LYS A 85 4.83 14.33 -10.19
C LYS A 85 4.83 13.12 -11.11
N ALA A 86 5.68 13.12 -12.15
CA ALA A 86 5.82 12.00 -13.07
C ALA A 86 6.32 10.73 -12.36
N ALA A 87 7.30 10.85 -11.45
CA ALA A 87 7.84 9.73 -10.68
C ALA A 87 6.80 9.12 -9.75
N ILE A 88 5.99 9.95 -9.07
CA ILE A 88 4.90 9.49 -8.20
C ILE A 88 3.82 8.80 -9.03
N ASN A 89 3.44 9.38 -10.16
CA ASN A 89 2.44 8.78 -11.05
C ASN A 89 2.91 7.41 -11.58
N ASN A 90 4.16 7.29 -11.99
CA ASN A 90 4.74 6.02 -12.43
C ASN A 90 4.80 4.99 -11.30
N THR A 91 5.07 5.41 -10.07
CA THR A 91 5.01 4.52 -8.89
C THR A 91 3.59 4.00 -8.68
N GLY A 92 2.59 4.85 -8.81
CA GLY A 92 1.18 4.46 -8.77
C GLY A 92 0.83 3.42 -9.83
N LYS A 93 1.34 3.57 -11.04
CA LYS A 93 1.15 2.57 -12.12
C LYS A 93 1.77 1.22 -11.79
N VAL A 94 2.96 1.20 -11.17
CA VAL A 94 3.60 -0.04 -10.74
C VAL A 94 2.76 -0.75 -9.68
N ILE A 95 2.24 -0.02 -8.69
CA ILE A 95 1.36 -0.56 -7.66
C ILE A 95 0.08 -1.10 -8.28
N LEU A 96 -0.53 -0.37 -9.20
CA LEU A 96 -1.75 -0.78 -9.89
C LEU A 96 -1.54 -2.06 -10.70
N GLN A 97 -0.44 -2.16 -11.45
CA GLN A 97 -0.10 -3.35 -12.23
C GLN A 97 0.08 -4.58 -11.34
N ASP A 98 0.78 -4.42 -10.22
CA ASP A 98 0.96 -5.48 -9.24
C ASP A 98 -0.38 -5.93 -8.65
N HIS A 99 -1.25 -4.98 -8.30
CA HIS A 99 -2.58 -5.26 -7.78
C HIS A 99 -3.47 -5.99 -8.80
N ILE A 100 -3.44 -5.59 -10.06
CA ILE A 100 -4.18 -6.28 -11.13
C ILE A 100 -3.71 -7.72 -11.29
N GLN A 101 -2.40 -7.95 -11.27
CA GLN A 101 -1.84 -9.28 -11.48
C GLN A 101 -2.10 -10.25 -10.33
N HIS A 102 -2.13 -9.78 -9.09
CA HIS A 102 -2.15 -10.63 -7.90
C HIS A 102 -3.48 -10.61 -7.14
N CYS A 103 -4.22 -9.50 -7.17
CA CYS A 103 -5.43 -9.35 -6.36
C CYS A 103 -6.71 -9.31 -7.21
N LEU A 104 -6.70 -8.62 -8.34
CA LEU A 104 -7.89 -8.46 -9.15
C LEU A 104 -8.32 -9.76 -9.81
N VAL A 105 -7.37 -10.59 -10.25
CA VAL A 105 -7.67 -11.92 -10.82
C VAL A 105 -8.36 -12.79 -9.78
N ASP A 106 -7.86 -12.81 -8.55
CA ASP A 106 -8.46 -13.56 -7.44
C ASP A 106 -9.86 -13.03 -7.10
N ALA A 107 -10.05 -11.70 -7.11
CA ALA A 107 -11.36 -11.08 -6.88
C ALA A 107 -12.38 -11.45 -7.95
N ILE A 108 -11.99 -11.51 -9.23
CA ILE A 108 -12.87 -11.92 -10.33
C ILE A 108 -13.24 -13.39 -10.20
N GLU A 109 -12.28 -14.26 -9.91
CA GLU A 109 -12.50 -15.70 -9.73
C GLU A 109 -13.37 -16.02 -8.52
N SER A 110 -13.23 -15.27 -7.42
CA SER A 110 -14.04 -15.42 -6.20
C SER A 110 -15.40 -14.71 -6.27
N GLY A 111 -15.62 -13.82 -7.27
CA GLY A 111 -16.82 -13.02 -7.40
C GLY A 111 -16.90 -11.83 -6.44
N ASP A 112 -15.78 -11.39 -5.89
CA ASP A 112 -15.70 -10.23 -4.99
C ASP A 112 -15.76 -8.91 -5.77
N MET A 113 -16.98 -8.48 -6.07
CA MET A 113 -17.23 -7.22 -6.79
C MET A 113 -16.86 -5.97 -5.98
N LYS A 114 -16.85 -6.07 -4.64
CA LYS A 114 -16.53 -4.94 -3.78
C LYS A 114 -15.08 -4.50 -3.92
N GLU A 115 -14.14 -5.42 -4.02
CA GLU A 115 -12.73 -5.13 -4.23
C GLU A 115 -12.49 -4.43 -5.57
N ILE A 116 -13.21 -4.86 -6.61
CA ILE A 116 -13.17 -4.23 -7.95
C ILE A 116 -13.71 -2.78 -7.86
N GLU A 117 -14.79 -2.57 -7.12
CA GLU A 117 -15.39 -1.25 -6.95
C GLU A 117 -14.48 -0.30 -6.16
N GLU A 118 -13.81 -0.78 -5.12
CA GLU A 118 -12.83 -0.02 -4.33
C GLU A 118 -11.62 0.37 -5.19
N LEU A 119 -11.13 -0.53 -6.05
CA LEU A 119 -10.05 -0.24 -6.99
C LEU A 119 -10.44 0.85 -8.00
N ASN A 120 -11.63 0.75 -8.57
CA ASN A 120 -12.15 1.78 -9.49
C ASN A 120 -12.23 3.16 -8.82
N LYS A 121 -12.69 3.23 -7.59
CA LYS A 121 -12.72 4.49 -6.82
C LYS A 121 -11.32 5.07 -6.59
N ALA A 122 -10.32 4.22 -6.41
CA ALA A 122 -8.93 4.66 -6.22
C ALA A 122 -8.31 5.20 -7.51
N ILE A 123 -8.66 4.63 -8.66
CA ILE A 123 -8.17 5.05 -9.98
C ILE A 123 -8.78 6.41 -10.40
N ASP A 124 -10.04 6.65 -10.08
CA ASP A 124 -10.77 7.87 -10.45
C ASP A 124 -10.33 9.13 -9.69
N ARG A 125 -9.43 9.01 -8.75
CA ARG A 125 -8.86 10.13 -7.98
C ARG A 125 -7.56 10.60 -8.55
#